data_6c950b463b6a3921e425eb33f15b0a06
#
_entry.id   6c950b463b6a3921e425eb33f15b0a06
#
_cell.length_a   1.000
_cell.length_b   1.000
_cell.length_c   1.000
_cell.angle_alpha   90.00
_cell.angle_beta   90.00
_cell.angle_gamma   90.00
#
_symmetry.space_group_name_H-M   'P 1'
#
loop_
_entity.id
_entity.type
_entity.pdbx_description
1 polymer ?
#
loop_
_entity_poly.entity_id
_entity_poly.type
_entity_poly.pdbx_seq_one_letter_code
_entity_poly.pdbx_strand_id
1 'polypeptide(L)'
;MCLSCASTVVLLKGLESRGILESGDGQIAVGWLVVEDIMTVLILVLLPPLASLLGSPLQNTEASLPLWQIVGITLAQVFGFIILMLVVGKRLLPWLLRQVAKTGSRELFTLSVLVFAIGIAYGAAQIFHVSFALGAFFSGMVMRESRYSHRAAMESLPLRDAFSVIFFVGVGMMFDPKVIYEQPLHVLAVLAIIILGKGLVAFGLVLLFRYTLHTALTVAAALSQIGEFSFILAALGLQLKILPQEGMSLVLAGAIISIALNPFAFATVGPARDFIKKRWGFARRMDARIDPMALMPDSVGSDILHGHVVLVGYGEKGKIILEELLQRHLSVVVVDDHHSVIEELRERNVNSIYGDATDPAVLIQAHIHEAAILVLAIENEILCRKIVETAKILRPTIETVMPAENEEDAKALKADGVAQAFVPDELLAQAIVQFTMSRFGKESEDQKIREEEAEERKAVERGAL
;
A
#
# COMPACT_ATOMS: atom_id res chain seq x y z
N MET A 1 -18.27 8.41 -16.99
CA MET A 1 -18.26 8.01 -15.57
C MET A 1 -17.99 6.52 -15.40
N CYS A 2 -18.78 5.59 -15.96
CA CYS A 2 -18.50 4.15 -15.83
C CYS A 2 -17.11 3.72 -16.30
N LEU A 3 -16.46 4.42 -17.22
CA LEU A 3 -15.14 4.10 -17.74
C LEU A 3 -14.00 4.76 -16.96
N SER A 4 -14.28 5.55 -15.93
CA SER A 4 -13.24 6.25 -15.19
C SER A 4 -12.76 5.50 -13.94
N CYS A 5 -13.57 4.62 -13.32
CA CYS A 5 -13.20 3.90 -12.09
C CYS A 5 -12.23 2.77 -12.34
N ALA A 6 -11.04 2.84 -11.74
CA ALA A 6 -10.07 1.74 -11.75
C ALA A 6 -10.45 0.65 -10.73
N SER A 7 -9.99 -0.58 -10.96
CA SER A 7 -10.15 -1.68 -10.02
C SER A 7 -9.08 -1.62 -8.93
N THR A 8 -9.53 -1.58 -7.69
CA THR A 8 -8.67 -1.63 -6.50
C THR A 8 -7.85 -2.91 -6.46
N VAL A 9 -8.51 -4.05 -6.73
CA VAL A 9 -7.87 -5.37 -6.70
C VAL A 9 -6.79 -5.51 -7.76
N VAL A 10 -7.08 -5.09 -8.99
CA VAL A 10 -6.13 -5.21 -10.11
C VAL A 10 -4.94 -4.29 -9.92
N LEU A 11 -5.17 -3.04 -9.46
CA LEU A 11 -4.11 -2.07 -9.20
C LEU A 11 -3.18 -2.56 -8.08
N LEU A 12 -3.74 -2.96 -6.93
CA LEU A 12 -2.94 -3.43 -5.80
C LEU A 12 -2.11 -4.68 -6.18
N LYS A 13 -2.73 -5.70 -6.81
CA LYS A 13 -2.00 -6.87 -7.29
C LYS A 13 -0.97 -6.55 -8.36
N GLY A 14 -1.24 -5.58 -9.23
CA GLY A 14 -0.31 -5.11 -10.24
C GLY A 14 0.94 -4.45 -9.65
N LEU A 15 0.81 -3.67 -8.57
CA LEU A 15 1.91 -3.06 -7.84
C LEU A 15 2.64 -4.07 -6.95
N GLU A 16 1.90 -4.91 -6.21
CA GLU A 16 2.43 -5.94 -5.32
C GLU A 16 3.32 -6.95 -6.07
N SER A 17 2.83 -7.46 -7.21
CA SER A 17 3.59 -8.42 -8.03
C SER A 17 4.92 -7.86 -8.56
N ARG A 18 5.12 -6.56 -8.49
CA ARG A 18 6.34 -5.84 -8.91
C ARG A 18 7.16 -5.32 -7.73
N GLY A 19 6.68 -5.53 -6.51
CA GLY A 19 7.34 -5.06 -5.29
C GLY A 19 7.35 -3.54 -5.12
N ILE A 20 6.45 -2.80 -5.83
CA ILE A 20 6.40 -1.33 -5.81
C ILE A 20 5.18 -0.76 -5.08
N LEU A 21 4.43 -1.60 -4.36
CA LEU A 21 3.23 -1.16 -3.64
C LEU A 21 3.55 -0.11 -2.57
N GLU A 22 4.63 -0.33 -1.82
CA GLU A 22 5.07 0.55 -0.74
C GLU A 22 5.96 1.71 -1.24
N SER A 23 6.36 1.70 -2.52
CA SER A 23 7.16 2.78 -3.12
C SER A 23 6.35 4.08 -3.26
N GLY A 24 7.03 5.21 -3.43
CA GLY A 24 6.39 6.50 -3.69
C GLY A 24 5.42 6.46 -4.88
N ASP A 25 5.80 5.76 -5.96
CA ASP A 25 4.94 5.57 -7.14
C ASP A 25 3.68 4.78 -6.82
N GLY A 26 3.83 3.71 -6.02
CA GLY A 26 2.71 2.88 -5.56
C GLY A 26 1.76 3.67 -4.66
N GLN A 27 2.28 4.43 -3.71
CA GLN A 27 1.48 5.26 -2.81
C GLN A 27 0.69 6.34 -3.57
N ILE A 28 1.28 6.97 -4.59
CA ILE A 28 0.58 7.93 -5.44
C ILE A 28 -0.55 7.25 -6.22
N ALA A 29 -0.31 6.06 -6.79
CA ALA A 29 -1.32 5.31 -7.53
C ALA A 29 -2.48 4.88 -6.61
N VAL A 30 -2.18 4.40 -5.40
CA VAL A 30 -3.18 4.01 -4.40
C VAL A 30 -3.95 5.24 -3.88
N GLY A 31 -3.25 6.35 -3.60
CA GLY A 31 -3.89 7.61 -3.19
C GLY A 31 -4.87 8.13 -4.25
N TRP A 32 -4.47 8.08 -5.52
CA TRP A 32 -5.36 8.43 -6.64
C TRP A 32 -6.61 7.55 -6.68
N LEU A 33 -6.42 6.23 -6.57
CA LEU A 33 -7.51 5.27 -6.56
C LEU A 33 -8.52 5.54 -5.44
N VAL A 34 -8.05 5.81 -4.22
CA VAL A 34 -8.93 6.13 -3.08
C VAL A 34 -9.77 7.37 -3.35
N VAL A 35 -9.19 8.42 -3.95
CA VAL A 35 -9.94 9.62 -4.33
C VAL A 35 -10.96 9.31 -5.44
N GLU A 36 -10.58 8.51 -6.42
CA GLU A 36 -11.46 8.07 -7.50
C GLU A 36 -12.65 7.25 -6.98
N ASP A 37 -12.41 6.34 -6.02
CA ASP A 37 -13.45 5.55 -5.37
C ASP A 37 -14.42 6.41 -4.56
N ILE A 38 -13.92 7.38 -3.78
CA ILE A 38 -14.75 8.34 -3.04
C ILE A 38 -15.64 9.15 -3.99
N MET A 39 -15.06 9.63 -5.09
CA MET A 39 -15.82 10.38 -6.12
C MET A 39 -16.87 9.50 -6.77
N THR A 40 -16.58 8.25 -7.03
CA THR A 40 -17.55 7.30 -7.58
C THR A 40 -18.69 7.00 -6.64
N VAL A 41 -18.40 6.82 -5.35
CA VAL A 41 -19.43 6.68 -4.32
C VAL A 41 -20.32 7.90 -4.26
N LEU A 42 -19.76 9.12 -4.36
CA LEU A 42 -20.53 10.36 -4.43
C LEU A 42 -21.44 10.40 -5.67
N ILE A 43 -20.92 9.98 -6.83
CA ILE A 43 -21.71 9.89 -8.08
C ILE A 43 -22.85 8.88 -7.93
N LEU A 44 -22.60 7.70 -7.35
CA LEU A 44 -23.61 6.67 -7.07
C LEU A 44 -24.77 7.19 -6.22
N VAL A 45 -24.47 8.09 -5.29
CA VAL A 45 -25.47 8.72 -4.42
C VAL A 45 -26.28 9.79 -5.17
N LEU A 46 -25.60 10.58 -5.98
CA LEU A 46 -26.23 11.69 -6.70
C LEU A 46 -26.96 11.26 -7.98
N LEU A 47 -26.62 10.10 -8.54
CA LEU A 47 -27.19 9.66 -9.81
C LEU A 47 -28.71 9.44 -9.76
N PRO A 48 -29.34 8.80 -8.75
CA PRO A 48 -30.78 8.64 -8.69
C PRO A 48 -31.56 9.96 -8.69
N PRO A 49 -31.24 10.97 -7.84
CA PRO A 49 -31.97 12.24 -7.88
C PRO A 49 -31.72 13.05 -9.15
N LEU A 50 -30.59 12.86 -9.82
CA LEU A 50 -30.26 13.52 -11.07
C LEU A 50 -30.75 12.76 -12.32
N ALA A 51 -31.32 11.57 -12.13
CA ALA A 51 -31.77 10.70 -13.23
C ALA A 51 -32.79 11.37 -14.16
N SER A 52 -33.71 12.17 -13.61
CA SER A 52 -34.68 12.91 -14.37
C SER A 52 -34.07 13.97 -15.31
N LEU A 53 -32.98 14.64 -14.83
CA LEU A 53 -32.22 15.57 -15.67
C LEU A 53 -31.45 14.89 -16.79
N LEU A 54 -31.08 13.62 -16.57
CA LEU A 54 -30.32 12.80 -17.49
C LEU A 54 -31.22 12.03 -18.47
N GLY A 55 -32.54 12.33 -18.49
CA GLY A 55 -33.49 11.75 -19.45
C GLY A 55 -34.12 10.42 -19.03
N SER A 56 -34.09 10.08 -17.74
CA SER A 56 -34.76 8.88 -17.22
C SER A 56 -36.29 9.01 -17.38
N PRO A 57 -36.98 8.05 -18.02
CA PRO A 57 -38.46 8.07 -18.17
C PRO A 57 -39.19 7.63 -16.87
N LEU A 58 -38.51 7.20 -15.82
CA LEU A 58 -39.12 6.58 -14.66
C LEU A 58 -39.78 7.56 -13.68
N GLN A 59 -39.51 8.87 -13.78
CA GLN A 59 -39.98 9.85 -12.80
C GLN A 59 -41.22 10.68 -13.24
N ASN A 60 -41.93 10.28 -14.30
CA ASN A 60 -43.05 11.06 -14.79
C ASN A 60 -44.39 10.87 -14.05
N THR A 61 -44.42 10.17 -12.91
CA THR A 61 -45.70 9.76 -12.35
C THR A 61 -46.08 10.35 -10.99
N GLU A 62 -45.21 10.85 -10.14
CA GLU A 62 -45.68 11.31 -8.80
C GLU A 62 -44.89 12.42 -8.06
N ALA A 63 -43.87 13.05 -8.61
CA ALA A 63 -43.13 14.04 -7.88
C ALA A 63 -43.43 15.47 -8.31
N SER A 64 -44.39 16.11 -7.64
CA SER A 64 -44.68 17.56 -7.71
C SER A 64 -43.57 18.41 -7.05
N LEU A 65 -42.46 17.82 -6.64
CA LEU A 65 -41.39 18.54 -5.97
C LEU A 65 -40.38 19.09 -6.99
N PRO A 66 -39.94 20.35 -6.84
CA PRO A 66 -38.91 20.91 -7.69
C PRO A 66 -37.55 20.21 -7.43
N LEU A 67 -36.73 20.09 -8.48
CA LEU A 67 -35.43 19.37 -8.45
C LEU A 67 -34.53 19.76 -7.30
N TRP A 68 -34.48 21.06 -6.94
CA TRP A 68 -33.65 21.52 -5.82
C TRP A 68 -34.07 20.94 -4.46
N GLN A 69 -35.40 20.67 -4.29
CA GLN A 69 -35.89 20.02 -3.07
C GLN A 69 -35.50 18.52 -3.05
N ILE A 70 -35.59 17.82 -4.17
CA ILE A 70 -35.18 16.41 -4.27
C ILE A 70 -33.69 16.29 -3.96
N VAL A 71 -32.87 17.11 -4.59
CA VAL A 71 -31.43 17.15 -4.34
C VAL A 71 -31.14 17.54 -2.87
N GLY A 72 -31.85 18.53 -2.33
CA GLY A 72 -31.72 18.96 -0.95
C GLY A 72 -32.07 17.85 0.06
N ILE A 73 -33.15 17.09 -0.15
CA ILE A 73 -33.55 15.97 0.69
C ILE A 73 -32.50 14.86 0.61
N THR A 74 -32.03 14.50 -0.58
CA THR A 74 -30.99 13.47 -0.74
C THR A 74 -29.69 13.87 -0.05
N LEU A 75 -29.25 15.12 -0.23
CA LEU A 75 -28.07 15.61 0.48
C LEU A 75 -28.29 15.59 2.00
N ALA A 76 -29.44 15.99 2.50
CA ALA A 76 -29.75 15.94 3.93
C ALA A 76 -29.74 14.50 4.47
N GLN A 77 -30.25 13.53 3.73
CA GLN A 77 -30.18 12.11 4.09
C GLN A 77 -28.74 11.61 4.15
N VAL A 78 -27.93 11.93 3.14
CA VAL A 78 -26.50 11.58 3.08
C VAL A 78 -25.73 12.22 4.24
N PHE A 79 -25.89 13.52 4.45
CA PHE A 79 -25.24 14.22 5.58
C PHE A 79 -25.71 13.69 6.93
N GLY A 80 -27.00 13.39 7.07
CA GLY A 80 -27.57 12.79 8.27
C GLY A 80 -26.92 11.42 8.58
N PHE A 81 -26.77 10.59 7.55
CA PHE A 81 -26.07 9.30 7.66
C PHE A 81 -24.59 9.49 8.04
N ILE A 82 -23.88 10.40 7.35
CA ILE A 82 -22.47 10.68 7.64
C ILE A 82 -22.30 11.16 9.10
N ILE A 83 -23.11 12.10 9.55
CA ILE A 83 -23.08 12.61 10.93
C ILE A 83 -23.36 11.47 11.91
N LEU A 84 -24.38 10.64 11.67
CA LEU A 84 -24.67 9.47 12.50
C LEU A 84 -23.46 8.54 12.60
N MET A 85 -22.81 8.23 11.48
CA MET A 85 -21.65 7.35 11.45
C MET A 85 -20.44 7.96 12.17
N LEU A 86 -20.20 9.26 12.02
CA LEU A 86 -19.07 9.93 12.69
C LEU A 86 -19.29 10.13 14.18
N VAL A 87 -20.56 10.34 14.65
CA VAL A 87 -20.86 10.58 16.06
C VAL A 87 -21.12 9.28 16.81
N VAL A 88 -22.02 8.44 16.28
CA VAL A 88 -22.44 7.19 16.92
C VAL A 88 -21.56 6.03 16.48
N GLY A 89 -21.36 5.86 15.18
CA GLY A 89 -20.59 4.76 14.59
C GLY A 89 -19.16 4.72 15.13
N LYS A 90 -18.47 5.86 15.15
CA LYS A 90 -17.09 5.99 15.65
C LYS A 90 -16.90 5.57 17.12
N ARG A 91 -17.96 5.55 17.93
CA ARG A 91 -17.95 5.10 19.33
C ARG A 91 -18.49 3.70 19.49
N LEU A 92 -19.60 3.41 18.84
CA LEU A 92 -20.33 2.15 18.99
C LEU A 92 -19.58 0.96 18.38
N LEU A 93 -19.09 1.10 17.13
CA LEU A 93 -18.40 0.01 16.43
C LEU A 93 -17.11 -0.45 17.13
N PRO A 94 -16.18 0.44 17.51
CA PRO A 94 -15.01 0.02 18.26
C PRO A 94 -15.34 -0.60 19.61
N TRP A 95 -16.40 -0.12 20.27
CA TRP A 95 -16.86 -0.71 21.53
C TRP A 95 -17.40 -2.14 21.33
N LEU A 96 -18.23 -2.35 20.32
CA LEU A 96 -18.76 -3.68 19.97
C LEU A 96 -17.63 -4.64 19.58
N LEU A 97 -16.70 -4.22 18.71
CA LEU A 97 -15.54 -5.02 18.33
C LEU A 97 -14.68 -5.38 19.54
N ARG A 98 -14.51 -4.46 20.47
CA ARG A 98 -13.79 -4.72 21.73
C ARG A 98 -14.49 -5.80 22.58
N GLN A 99 -15.82 -5.80 22.65
CA GLN A 99 -16.54 -6.82 23.42
C GLN A 99 -16.41 -8.20 22.79
N VAL A 100 -16.50 -8.26 21.45
CA VAL A 100 -16.29 -9.50 20.71
C VAL A 100 -14.85 -9.99 20.84
N ALA A 101 -13.87 -9.11 20.71
CA ALA A 101 -12.44 -9.46 20.84
C ALA A 101 -12.10 -10.07 22.23
N LYS A 102 -12.82 -9.67 23.30
CA LYS A 102 -12.62 -10.24 24.63
C LYS A 102 -13.03 -11.72 24.76
N THR A 103 -13.87 -12.23 23.84
CA THR A 103 -14.25 -13.65 23.84
C THR A 103 -13.12 -14.58 23.43
N GLY A 104 -12.07 -14.04 22.77
CA GLY A 104 -10.92 -14.80 22.27
C GLY A 104 -11.23 -15.61 21.00
N SER A 105 -12.50 -15.73 20.55
CA SER A 105 -12.83 -16.47 19.33
C SER A 105 -12.52 -15.66 18.09
N ARG A 106 -11.76 -16.26 17.17
CA ARG A 106 -11.40 -15.70 15.87
C ARG A 106 -12.61 -15.68 14.94
N GLU A 107 -13.37 -16.76 14.94
CA GLU A 107 -14.56 -16.94 14.09
C GLU A 107 -15.63 -15.90 14.42
N LEU A 108 -15.89 -15.71 15.73
CA LEU A 108 -16.87 -14.71 16.18
C LEU A 108 -16.42 -13.29 15.83
N PHE A 109 -15.13 -13.02 15.91
CA PHE A 109 -14.58 -11.71 15.55
C PHE A 109 -14.75 -11.44 14.05
N THR A 110 -14.35 -12.37 13.17
CA THR A 110 -14.51 -12.26 11.72
C THR A 110 -15.97 -12.12 11.31
N LEU A 111 -16.86 -12.95 11.91
CA LEU A 111 -18.30 -12.85 11.66
C LEU A 111 -18.86 -11.49 12.08
N SER A 112 -18.43 -10.95 13.22
CA SER A 112 -18.88 -9.64 13.69
C SER A 112 -18.46 -8.51 12.77
N VAL A 113 -17.25 -8.55 12.20
CA VAL A 113 -16.78 -7.58 11.20
C VAL A 113 -17.69 -7.58 9.98
N LEU A 114 -18.04 -8.78 9.46
CA LEU A 114 -18.99 -8.93 8.35
C LEU A 114 -20.38 -8.41 8.67
N VAL A 115 -20.92 -8.78 9.83
CA VAL A 115 -22.25 -8.36 10.27
C VAL A 115 -22.30 -6.84 10.41
N PHE A 116 -21.28 -6.20 10.92
CA PHE A 116 -21.23 -4.73 11.01
C PHE A 116 -21.12 -4.09 9.63
N ALA A 117 -20.27 -4.63 8.74
CA ALA A 117 -20.13 -4.10 7.39
C ALA A 117 -21.45 -4.18 6.61
N ILE A 118 -22.05 -5.35 6.54
CA ILE A 118 -23.30 -5.60 5.81
C ILE A 118 -24.48 -4.94 6.49
N GLY A 119 -24.57 -5.03 7.82
CA GLY A 119 -25.68 -4.49 8.61
C GLY A 119 -25.76 -2.97 8.52
N ILE A 120 -24.63 -2.27 8.57
CA ILE A 120 -24.59 -0.82 8.38
C ILE A 120 -24.93 -0.46 6.95
N ALA A 121 -24.39 -1.18 5.95
CA ALA A 121 -24.71 -0.96 4.55
C ALA A 121 -26.19 -1.12 4.26
N TYR A 122 -26.81 -2.17 4.80
CA TYR A 122 -28.24 -2.42 4.69
C TYR A 122 -29.07 -1.36 5.43
N GLY A 123 -28.69 -1.02 6.67
CA GLY A 123 -29.35 0.01 7.46
C GLY A 123 -29.28 1.40 6.79
N ALA A 124 -28.15 1.75 6.19
CA ALA A 124 -27.98 2.98 5.42
C ALA A 124 -28.95 3.04 4.24
N ALA A 125 -29.10 1.92 3.50
CA ALA A 125 -30.02 1.85 2.37
C ALA A 125 -31.49 1.93 2.79
N GLN A 126 -31.89 1.28 3.89
CA GLN A 126 -33.28 1.23 4.33
C GLN A 126 -33.75 2.49 5.08
N ILE A 127 -32.87 3.06 5.93
CA ILE A 127 -33.24 4.18 6.81
C ILE A 127 -32.99 5.53 6.13
N PHE A 128 -31.86 5.67 5.48
CA PHE A 128 -31.42 6.93 4.87
C PHE A 128 -31.62 6.95 3.35
N HIS A 129 -32.08 5.86 2.73
CA HIS A 129 -32.23 5.73 1.29
C HIS A 129 -30.95 6.06 0.50
N VAL A 130 -29.78 5.86 1.12
CA VAL A 130 -28.49 6.00 0.46
C VAL A 130 -28.05 4.67 -0.16
N SER A 131 -27.05 4.72 -1.06
CA SER A 131 -26.60 3.48 -1.69
C SER A 131 -25.97 2.51 -0.68
N PHE A 132 -26.18 1.22 -0.89
CA PHE A 132 -25.56 0.15 -0.09
C PHE A 132 -24.02 0.29 -0.07
N ALA A 133 -23.42 0.68 -1.21
CA ALA A 133 -21.99 0.91 -1.34
C ALA A 133 -21.49 2.03 -0.41
N LEU A 134 -22.24 3.13 -0.31
CA LEU A 134 -21.91 4.23 0.62
C LEU A 134 -21.94 3.75 2.08
N GLY A 135 -22.94 2.97 2.44
CA GLY A 135 -23.05 2.41 3.79
C GLY A 135 -21.87 1.48 4.13
N ALA A 136 -21.50 0.59 3.22
CA ALA A 136 -20.36 -0.30 3.36
C ALA A 136 -19.04 0.48 3.49
N PHE A 137 -18.83 1.50 2.65
CA PHE A 137 -17.66 2.36 2.69
C PHE A 137 -17.49 3.06 4.06
N PHE A 138 -18.57 3.69 4.55
CA PHE A 138 -18.53 4.37 5.86
C PHE A 138 -18.37 3.38 7.03
N SER A 139 -18.92 2.17 6.93
CA SER A 139 -18.66 1.13 7.91
C SER A 139 -17.17 0.80 8.00
N GLY A 140 -16.50 0.61 6.85
CA GLY A 140 -15.06 0.37 6.78
C GLY A 140 -14.25 1.56 7.32
N MET A 141 -14.62 2.78 6.94
CA MET A 141 -13.98 4.01 7.40
C MET A 141 -14.03 4.14 8.94
N VAL A 142 -15.18 3.88 9.55
CA VAL A 142 -15.35 3.96 11.00
C VAL A 142 -14.63 2.82 11.71
N MET A 143 -14.59 1.62 11.13
CA MET A 143 -13.81 0.50 11.67
C MET A 143 -12.30 0.78 11.68
N ARG A 144 -11.78 1.57 10.73
CA ARG A 144 -10.37 2.00 10.68
C ARG A 144 -9.94 2.74 11.96
N GLU A 145 -10.82 3.48 12.60
CA GLU A 145 -10.55 4.20 13.85
C GLU A 145 -10.41 3.28 15.09
N SER A 146 -10.76 2.01 14.95
CA SER A 146 -10.64 1.03 16.01
C SER A 146 -9.20 0.56 16.21
N ARG A 147 -8.78 0.29 17.46
CA ARG A 147 -7.52 -0.39 17.76
C ARG A 147 -7.43 -1.80 17.16
N TYR A 148 -8.54 -2.38 16.75
CA TYR A 148 -8.64 -3.69 16.11
C TYR A 148 -8.70 -3.60 14.58
N SER A 149 -8.48 -2.41 14.00
CA SER A 149 -8.60 -2.19 12.55
C SER A 149 -7.69 -3.11 11.73
N HIS A 150 -6.42 -3.22 12.14
CA HIS A 150 -5.46 -4.10 11.47
C HIS A 150 -5.92 -5.57 11.53
N ARG A 151 -6.33 -6.04 12.71
CA ARG A 151 -6.85 -7.40 12.87
C ARG A 151 -8.11 -7.63 12.04
N ALA A 152 -9.06 -6.67 12.06
CA ALA A 152 -10.27 -6.75 11.27
C ALA A 152 -9.97 -6.81 9.76
N ALA A 153 -9.02 -6.02 9.29
CA ALA A 153 -8.56 -6.05 7.91
C ALA A 153 -7.94 -7.41 7.56
N MET A 154 -6.96 -7.89 8.32
CA MET A 154 -6.25 -9.15 8.04
C MET A 154 -7.20 -10.37 8.07
N GLU A 155 -8.12 -10.44 9.04
CA GLU A 155 -9.07 -11.56 9.12
C GLU A 155 -10.18 -11.49 8.05
N SER A 156 -10.43 -10.30 7.47
CA SER A 156 -11.40 -10.12 6.38
C SER A 156 -10.81 -10.40 5.00
N LEU A 157 -9.48 -10.36 4.82
CA LEU A 157 -8.82 -10.54 3.53
C LEU A 157 -9.23 -11.82 2.79
N PRO A 158 -9.24 -13.02 3.41
CA PRO A 158 -9.63 -14.25 2.72
C PRO A 158 -11.07 -14.22 2.21
N LEU A 159 -11.98 -13.58 2.98
CA LEU A 159 -13.38 -13.41 2.58
C LEU A 159 -13.51 -12.42 1.44
N ARG A 160 -12.82 -11.28 1.52
CA ARG A 160 -12.77 -10.30 0.43
C ARG A 160 -12.31 -10.96 -0.87
N ASP A 161 -11.23 -11.75 -0.82
CA ASP A 161 -10.66 -12.38 -2.00
C ASP A 161 -11.63 -13.44 -2.57
N ALA A 162 -12.26 -14.25 -1.73
CA ALA A 162 -13.28 -15.22 -2.16
C ALA A 162 -14.49 -14.53 -2.80
N PHE A 163 -15.05 -13.50 -2.16
CA PHE A 163 -16.17 -12.75 -2.71
C PHE A 163 -15.80 -11.98 -3.98
N SER A 164 -14.58 -11.45 -4.08
CA SER A 164 -14.10 -10.82 -5.31
C SER A 164 -14.08 -11.79 -6.49
N VAL A 165 -13.60 -13.02 -6.28
CA VAL A 165 -13.62 -14.06 -7.32
C VAL A 165 -15.04 -14.37 -7.75
N ILE A 166 -15.97 -14.60 -6.79
CA ILE A 166 -17.38 -14.88 -7.08
C ILE A 166 -18.01 -13.71 -7.85
N PHE A 167 -17.72 -12.49 -7.45
CA PHE A 167 -18.20 -11.28 -8.10
C PHE A 167 -17.73 -11.20 -9.57
N PHE A 168 -16.42 -11.36 -9.80
CA PHE A 168 -15.86 -11.31 -11.16
C PHE A 168 -16.36 -12.47 -12.05
N VAL A 169 -16.58 -13.65 -11.49
CA VAL A 169 -17.23 -14.76 -12.22
C VAL A 169 -18.66 -14.39 -12.57
N GLY A 170 -19.43 -13.84 -11.62
CA GLY A 170 -20.80 -13.39 -11.85
C GLY A 170 -20.89 -12.31 -12.95
N VAL A 171 -20.00 -11.33 -12.91
CA VAL A 171 -19.87 -10.30 -13.94
C VAL A 171 -19.50 -10.91 -15.30
N GLY A 172 -18.55 -11.87 -15.29
CA GLY A 172 -18.15 -12.59 -16.51
C GLY A 172 -19.32 -13.37 -17.14
N MET A 173 -20.20 -13.95 -16.32
CA MET A 173 -21.42 -14.65 -16.82
C MET A 173 -22.46 -13.69 -17.43
N MET A 174 -22.46 -12.42 -17.06
CA MET A 174 -23.33 -11.41 -17.67
C MET A 174 -22.79 -10.90 -19.02
N PHE A 175 -21.55 -11.23 -19.36
CA PHE A 175 -20.91 -10.79 -20.57
C PHE A 175 -21.42 -11.59 -21.78
N ASP A 176 -21.94 -10.90 -22.79
CA ASP A 176 -22.26 -11.50 -24.09
C ASP A 176 -21.08 -11.34 -25.06
N PRO A 177 -20.37 -12.43 -25.41
CA PRO A 177 -19.24 -12.36 -26.34
C PRO A 177 -19.61 -11.86 -27.75
N LYS A 178 -20.88 -11.92 -28.11
CA LYS A 178 -21.35 -11.45 -29.43
C LYS A 178 -21.04 -9.98 -29.68
N VAL A 179 -21.04 -9.15 -28.62
CA VAL A 179 -20.70 -7.72 -28.69
C VAL A 179 -19.33 -7.49 -29.34
N ILE A 180 -18.38 -8.39 -29.16
CA ILE A 180 -17.03 -8.28 -29.77
C ILE A 180 -17.14 -8.42 -31.31
N TYR A 181 -18.02 -9.28 -31.79
CA TYR A 181 -18.15 -9.55 -33.23
C TYR A 181 -19.16 -8.61 -33.90
N GLU A 182 -20.22 -8.25 -33.19
CA GLU A 182 -21.29 -7.38 -33.73
C GLU A 182 -20.89 -5.90 -33.68
N GLN A 183 -20.13 -5.49 -32.67
CA GLN A 183 -19.76 -4.08 -32.47
C GLN A 183 -18.24 -3.88 -32.18
N PRO A 184 -17.34 -4.41 -33.02
CA PRO A 184 -15.91 -4.37 -32.77
C PRO A 184 -15.36 -2.95 -32.65
N LEU A 185 -15.90 -2.01 -33.43
CA LEU A 185 -15.44 -0.62 -33.40
C LEU A 185 -15.81 0.08 -32.07
N HIS A 186 -17.01 -0.20 -31.53
CA HIS A 186 -17.42 0.35 -30.24
C HIS A 186 -16.59 -0.24 -29.08
N VAL A 187 -16.31 -1.55 -29.11
CA VAL A 187 -15.43 -2.19 -28.14
C VAL A 187 -14.01 -1.57 -28.20
N LEU A 188 -13.47 -1.39 -29.41
CA LEU A 188 -12.16 -0.77 -29.60
C LEU A 188 -12.15 0.69 -29.11
N ALA A 189 -13.22 1.46 -29.37
CA ALA A 189 -13.35 2.83 -28.89
C ALA A 189 -13.39 2.88 -27.35
N VAL A 190 -14.17 2.00 -26.70
CA VAL A 190 -14.22 1.90 -25.24
C VAL A 190 -12.85 1.54 -24.66
N LEU A 191 -12.16 0.56 -25.24
CA LEU A 191 -10.80 0.21 -24.83
C LEU A 191 -9.80 1.36 -25.00
N ALA A 192 -9.91 2.08 -26.13
CA ALA A 192 -9.05 3.25 -26.36
C ALA A 192 -9.31 4.35 -25.32
N ILE A 193 -10.57 4.58 -24.92
CA ILE A 193 -10.91 5.52 -23.85
C ILE A 193 -10.33 5.07 -22.51
N ILE A 194 -10.45 3.78 -22.16
CA ILE A 194 -9.97 3.24 -20.89
C ILE A 194 -8.43 3.28 -20.84
N ILE A 195 -7.76 2.74 -21.85
CA ILE A 195 -6.32 2.54 -21.81
C ILE A 195 -5.58 3.84 -22.17
N LEU A 196 -5.93 4.44 -23.30
CA LEU A 196 -5.26 5.64 -23.79
C LEU A 196 -5.83 6.91 -23.17
N GLY A 197 -7.15 7.07 -23.16
CA GLY A 197 -7.79 8.28 -22.67
C GLY A 197 -7.50 8.49 -21.17
N LYS A 198 -7.85 7.52 -20.35
CA LYS A 198 -7.61 7.56 -18.89
C LYS A 198 -6.12 7.58 -18.57
N GLY A 199 -5.32 6.70 -19.23
CA GLY A 199 -3.88 6.65 -19.06
C GLY A 199 -3.19 7.97 -19.39
N LEU A 200 -3.56 8.64 -20.50
CA LEU A 200 -2.99 9.94 -20.89
C LEU A 200 -3.38 11.06 -19.92
N VAL A 201 -4.61 11.06 -19.41
CA VAL A 201 -5.05 12.04 -18.40
C VAL A 201 -4.26 11.86 -17.12
N ALA A 202 -4.13 10.63 -16.62
CA ALA A 202 -3.35 10.33 -15.43
C ALA A 202 -1.87 10.72 -15.62
N PHE A 203 -1.27 10.31 -16.74
CA PHE A 203 0.09 10.69 -17.12
C PHE A 203 0.28 12.21 -17.12
N GLY A 204 -0.61 12.95 -17.80
CA GLY A 204 -0.52 14.40 -17.90
C GLY A 204 -0.67 15.10 -16.54
N LEU A 205 -1.57 14.64 -15.69
CA LEU A 205 -1.77 15.22 -14.35
C LEU A 205 -0.57 14.96 -13.44
N VAL A 206 -0.02 13.74 -13.42
CA VAL A 206 1.18 13.43 -12.61
C VAL A 206 2.37 14.31 -13.05
N LEU A 207 2.55 14.51 -14.36
CA LEU A 207 3.55 15.43 -14.87
C LEU A 207 3.27 16.91 -14.53
N LEU A 208 2.01 17.31 -14.49
CA LEU A 208 1.59 18.66 -14.10
C LEU A 208 1.96 18.93 -12.62
N PHE A 209 1.81 17.93 -11.75
CA PHE A 209 2.25 17.96 -10.37
C PHE A 209 3.76 17.83 -10.19
N ARG A 210 4.51 17.82 -11.29
CA ARG A 210 5.97 17.82 -11.35
C ARG A 210 6.67 16.54 -10.89
N TYR A 211 5.94 15.42 -10.80
CA TYR A 211 6.54 14.11 -10.57
C TYR A 211 7.38 13.63 -11.76
N THR A 212 8.16 12.58 -11.55
CA THR A 212 9.07 12.04 -12.57
C THR A 212 8.30 11.39 -13.73
N LEU A 213 8.98 11.21 -14.86
CA LEU A 213 8.42 10.50 -16.01
C LEU A 213 8.10 9.04 -15.68
N HIS A 214 8.93 8.41 -14.83
CA HIS A 214 8.71 7.04 -14.36
C HIS A 214 7.42 6.94 -13.57
N THR A 215 7.24 7.79 -12.56
CA THR A 215 6.00 7.88 -11.75
C THR A 215 4.78 8.09 -12.62
N ALA A 216 4.84 9.02 -13.58
CA ALA A 216 3.73 9.31 -14.47
C ALA A 216 3.33 8.11 -15.34
N LEU A 217 4.29 7.35 -15.86
CA LEU A 217 4.04 6.15 -16.64
C LEU A 217 3.52 5.00 -15.78
N THR A 218 4.06 4.83 -14.59
CA THR A 218 3.63 3.80 -13.63
C THR A 218 2.19 4.02 -13.17
N VAL A 219 1.85 5.25 -12.77
CA VAL A 219 0.47 5.62 -12.38
C VAL A 219 -0.49 5.48 -13.56
N ALA A 220 -0.09 5.92 -14.76
CA ALA A 220 -0.90 5.75 -15.96
C ALA A 220 -1.18 4.28 -16.28
N ALA A 221 -0.17 3.40 -16.20
CA ALA A 221 -0.34 1.97 -16.41
C ALA A 221 -1.23 1.34 -15.33
N ALA A 222 -1.05 1.70 -14.06
CA ALA A 222 -1.85 1.20 -12.95
C ALA A 222 -3.35 1.53 -13.10
N LEU A 223 -3.66 2.73 -13.59
CA LEU A 223 -5.03 3.22 -13.77
C LEU A 223 -5.64 2.86 -15.13
N SER A 224 -4.91 2.29 -16.07
CA SER A 224 -5.36 1.94 -17.44
C SER A 224 -6.31 0.73 -17.50
N GLN A 225 -7.23 0.62 -16.58
CA GLN A 225 -8.23 -0.44 -16.48
C GLN A 225 -9.45 0.07 -15.69
N ILE A 226 -10.59 -0.66 -15.71
CA ILE A 226 -11.78 -0.33 -14.94
C ILE A 226 -12.20 -1.47 -14.02
N GLY A 227 -12.91 -1.14 -12.93
CA GLY A 227 -13.19 -2.06 -11.85
C GLY A 227 -14.66 -2.23 -11.50
N GLU A 228 -14.88 -2.79 -10.33
CA GLU A 228 -16.19 -3.16 -9.77
C GLU A 228 -17.16 -1.99 -9.65
N PHE A 229 -16.69 -0.81 -9.29
CA PHE A 229 -17.55 0.37 -9.20
C PHE A 229 -18.12 0.78 -10.57
N SER A 230 -17.39 0.54 -11.65
CA SER A 230 -17.88 0.75 -13.02
C SER A 230 -19.11 -0.11 -13.31
N PHE A 231 -19.12 -1.36 -12.85
CA PHE A 231 -20.25 -2.27 -13.02
C PHE A 231 -21.44 -1.86 -12.17
N ILE A 232 -21.22 -1.47 -10.92
CA ILE A 232 -22.27 -0.98 -10.01
C ILE A 232 -22.92 0.28 -10.61
N LEU A 233 -22.11 1.20 -11.12
CA LEU A 233 -22.59 2.44 -11.73
C LEU A 233 -23.35 2.17 -13.03
N ALA A 234 -22.86 1.24 -13.86
CA ALA A 234 -23.54 0.83 -15.10
C ALA A 234 -24.86 0.11 -14.81
N ALA A 235 -24.90 -0.79 -13.81
CA ALA A 235 -26.12 -1.46 -13.39
C ALA A 235 -27.16 -0.46 -12.85
N LEU A 236 -26.74 0.52 -12.05
CA LEU A 236 -27.62 1.59 -11.59
C LEU A 236 -28.13 2.45 -12.77
N GLY A 237 -27.26 2.78 -13.72
CA GLY A 237 -27.64 3.49 -14.94
C GLY A 237 -28.66 2.73 -15.78
N LEU A 238 -28.52 1.40 -15.85
CA LEU A 238 -29.49 0.52 -16.50
C LEU A 238 -30.84 0.50 -15.76
N GLN A 239 -30.83 0.35 -14.44
CA GLN A 239 -32.03 0.40 -13.60
C GLN A 239 -32.78 1.73 -13.72
N LEU A 240 -32.03 2.83 -13.78
CA LEU A 240 -32.58 4.18 -13.98
C LEU A 240 -32.97 4.47 -15.45
N LYS A 241 -32.78 3.52 -16.36
CA LYS A 241 -33.02 3.68 -17.82
C LYS A 241 -32.26 4.85 -18.45
N ILE A 242 -31.12 5.22 -17.89
CA ILE A 242 -30.18 6.21 -18.45
C ILE A 242 -29.17 5.53 -19.38
N LEU A 243 -28.80 4.29 -19.07
CA LEU A 243 -27.87 3.47 -19.85
C LEU A 243 -28.67 2.37 -20.58
N PRO A 244 -28.52 2.18 -21.90
CA PRO A 244 -29.10 1.04 -22.59
C PRO A 244 -28.33 -0.26 -22.29
N GLN A 245 -28.97 -1.42 -22.55
CA GLN A 245 -28.39 -2.75 -22.36
C GLN A 245 -27.08 -2.93 -23.14
N GLU A 246 -27.00 -2.38 -24.34
CA GLU A 246 -25.80 -2.39 -25.18
C GLU A 246 -24.64 -1.66 -24.50
N GLY A 247 -24.91 -0.53 -23.83
CA GLY A 247 -23.91 0.21 -23.06
C GLY A 247 -23.36 -0.59 -21.90
N MET A 248 -24.20 -1.37 -21.20
CA MET A 248 -23.75 -2.29 -20.15
C MET A 248 -22.81 -3.36 -20.70
N SER A 249 -23.16 -3.98 -21.84
CA SER A 249 -22.33 -4.99 -22.50
C SER A 249 -20.98 -4.44 -22.96
N LEU A 250 -20.93 -3.20 -23.45
CA LEU A 250 -19.67 -2.52 -23.82
C LEU A 250 -18.80 -2.21 -22.61
N VAL A 251 -19.37 -1.80 -21.48
CA VAL A 251 -18.62 -1.59 -20.22
C VAL A 251 -18.02 -2.90 -19.74
N LEU A 252 -18.78 -4.00 -19.76
CA LEU A 252 -18.30 -5.34 -19.39
C LEU A 252 -17.15 -5.81 -20.30
N ALA A 253 -17.33 -5.68 -21.63
CA ALA A 253 -16.27 -5.99 -22.60
C ALA A 253 -15.00 -5.19 -22.33
N GLY A 254 -15.14 -3.88 -22.17
CA GLY A 254 -14.03 -2.97 -21.86
C GLY A 254 -13.30 -3.34 -20.59
N ALA A 255 -14.04 -3.71 -19.55
CA ALA A 255 -13.44 -4.11 -18.27
C ALA A 255 -12.65 -5.40 -18.39
N ILE A 256 -13.25 -6.48 -18.89
CA ILE A 256 -12.59 -7.79 -19.00
C ILE A 256 -11.30 -7.66 -19.81
N ILE A 257 -11.37 -6.98 -20.95
CA ILE A 257 -10.22 -6.84 -21.84
C ILE A 257 -9.17 -5.90 -21.22
N SER A 258 -9.56 -4.77 -20.64
CA SER A 258 -8.60 -3.84 -20.01
C SER A 258 -7.89 -4.43 -18.79
N ILE A 259 -8.60 -5.23 -17.98
CA ILE A 259 -7.99 -5.98 -16.87
C ILE A 259 -6.98 -7.00 -17.40
N ALA A 260 -7.33 -7.78 -18.42
CA ALA A 260 -6.44 -8.75 -19.02
C ALA A 260 -5.20 -8.11 -19.68
N LEU A 261 -5.34 -6.90 -20.21
CA LEU A 261 -4.25 -6.14 -20.83
C LEU A 261 -3.40 -5.36 -19.83
N ASN A 262 -3.83 -5.16 -18.59
CA ASN A 262 -3.13 -4.34 -17.61
C ASN A 262 -1.68 -4.79 -17.31
N PRO A 263 -1.36 -6.10 -17.18
CA PRO A 263 0.03 -6.55 -17.03
C PRO A 263 0.95 -6.11 -18.19
N PHE A 264 0.40 -6.06 -19.41
CA PHE A 264 1.15 -5.59 -20.59
C PHE A 264 1.35 -4.07 -20.54
N ALA A 265 0.35 -3.30 -20.06
CA ALA A 265 0.51 -1.87 -19.85
C ALA A 265 1.68 -1.57 -18.92
N PHE A 266 1.79 -2.27 -17.80
CA PHE A 266 2.96 -2.16 -16.91
C PHE A 266 4.27 -2.57 -17.59
N ALA A 267 4.28 -3.62 -18.40
CA ALA A 267 5.49 -4.06 -19.11
C ALA A 267 6.01 -3.00 -20.11
N THR A 268 5.15 -2.10 -20.58
CA THR A 268 5.53 -1.02 -21.49
C THR A 268 6.19 0.18 -20.78
N VAL A 269 6.09 0.29 -19.44
CA VAL A 269 6.58 1.47 -18.69
C VAL A 269 8.07 1.71 -18.92
N GLY A 270 8.90 0.68 -18.75
CA GLY A 270 10.36 0.77 -18.99
C GLY A 270 10.71 1.18 -20.42
N PRO A 271 10.30 0.38 -21.43
CA PRO A 271 10.54 0.72 -22.83
C PRO A 271 10.01 2.10 -23.25
N ALA A 272 8.82 2.49 -22.76
CA ALA A 272 8.23 3.80 -23.07
C ALA A 272 9.07 4.94 -22.45
N ARG A 273 9.51 4.80 -21.19
CA ARG A 273 10.42 5.73 -20.52
C ARG A 273 11.68 5.94 -21.37
N ASP A 274 12.34 4.84 -21.76
CA ASP A 274 13.60 4.89 -22.52
C ASP A 274 13.40 5.50 -23.90
N PHE A 275 12.31 5.17 -24.59
CA PHE A 275 11.96 5.76 -25.88
C PHE A 275 11.70 7.25 -25.77
N ILE A 276 10.92 7.71 -24.77
CA ILE A 276 10.60 9.12 -24.56
C ILE A 276 11.87 9.91 -24.22
N LYS A 277 12.73 9.38 -23.33
CA LYS A 277 14.04 9.98 -23.00
C LYS A 277 14.96 10.12 -24.22
N LYS A 278 14.96 9.10 -25.09
CA LYS A 278 15.80 9.08 -26.27
C LYS A 278 15.33 10.08 -27.35
N ARG A 279 14.02 10.29 -27.46
CA ARG A 279 13.41 11.12 -28.50
C ARG A 279 13.28 12.60 -28.14
N TRP A 280 13.01 12.90 -26.85
CA TRP A 280 12.68 14.26 -26.42
C TRP A 280 13.64 14.75 -25.33
N GLY A 281 14.47 15.77 -25.68
CA GLY A 281 15.42 16.38 -24.73
C GLY A 281 14.76 17.04 -23.51
N PHE A 282 13.47 17.46 -23.64
CA PHE A 282 12.67 17.97 -22.54
C PHE A 282 12.34 16.87 -21.50
N ALA A 283 12.10 15.65 -21.94
CA ALA A 283 11.84 14.51 -21.07
C ALA A 283 13.06 14.16 -20.20
N ARG A 284 14.26 14.34 -20.71
CA ARG A 284 15.50 14.22 -19.91
C ARG A 284 15.57 15.26 -18.79
N ARG A 285 15.10 16.48 -19.04
CA ARG A 285 15.03 17.51 -18.00
C ARG A 285 13.93 17.27 -16.99
N MET A 286 12.85 16.57 -17.36
CA MET A 286 11.77 16.19 -16.45
C MET A 286 12.15 15.01 -15.54
N ASP A 287 12.91 14.08 -16.07
CA ASP A 287 13.42 12.93 -15.31
C ASP A 287 14.68 13.32 -14.50
N ALA A 288 15.42 14.33 -14.97
CA ALA A 288 16.51 14.97 -14.25
C ALA A 288 16.04 16.09 -13.28
N ARG A 289 14.75 16.25 -13.07
CA ARG A 289 14.24 16.95 -11.89
C ARG A 289 14.57 16.10 -10.69
N ILE A 290 15.77 16.30 -10.20
CA ILE A 290 16.21 15.74 -8.93
C ILE A 290 15.27 16.39 -7.92
N ASP A 291 14.45 15.56 -7.27
CA ASP A 291 13.70 16.01 -6.11
C ASP A 291 14.73 16.67 -5.18
N PRO A 292 14.49 17.88 -4.67
CA PRO A 292 15.41 18.49 -3.71
C PRO A 292 15.73 17.57 -2.53
N MET A 293 14.86 16.59 -2.25
CA MET A 293 15.09 15.55 -1.26
C MET A 293 15.92 14.35 -1.75
N ALA A 294 16.09 14.19 -3.05
CA ALA A 294 17.03 13.23 -3.63
C ALA A 294 18.48 13.74 -3.62
N LEU A 295 18.68 15.01 -3.30
CA LEU A 295 20.00 15.59 -3.08
C LEU A 295 20.34 15.56 -1.58
N MET A 296 21.60 15.30 -1.27
CA MET A 296 22.09 15.50 0.09
C MET A 296 21.95 16.98 0.49
N PRO A 297 21.55 17.32 1.72
CA PRO A 297 21.51 18.71 2.15
C PRO A 297 22.86 19.40 2.00
N ASP A 298 22.87 20.62 1.46
CA ASP A 298 24.10 21.43 1.26
C ASP A 298 24.86 21.71 2.57
N SER A 299 24.25 21.46 3.71
CA SER A 299 24.87 21.62 5.04
C SER A 299 25.92 20.55 5.39
N VAL A 300 25.99 19.47 4.60
CA VAL A 300 26.94 18.37 4.83
C VAL A 300 28.11 18.56 3.87
N GLY A 301 29.23 19.04 4.41
CA GLY A 301 30.46 19.11 3.61
C GLY A 301 30.90 17.69 3.22
N SER A 302 31.29 17.52 1.95
CA SER A 302 31.76 16.23 1.41
C SER A 302 32.92 15.63 2.23
N ASP A 303 33.66 16.45 2.97
CA ASP A 303 34.78 16.04 3.81
C ASP A 303 34.40 15.27 5.09
N ILE A 304 33.10 15.23 5.43
CA ILE A 304 32.59 14.58 6.68
C ILE A 304 32.13 13.13 6.42
N LEU A 305 32.02 12.71 5.17
CA LEU A 305 31.40 11.43 4.77
C LEU A 305 32.43 10.36 4.36
N HIS A 306 33.57 10.30 5.00
CA HIS A 306 34.53 9.19 4.80
C HIS A 306 34.27 8.06 5.80
N GLY A 307 34.07 6.85 5.30
CA GLY A 307 33.87 5.66 6.14
C GLY A 307 32.51 5.58 6.84
N HIS A 308 31.50 6.28 6.32
CA HIS A 308 30.15 6.27 6.85
C HIS A 308 29.37 4.98 6.51
N VAL A 309 28.24 4.78 7.16
CA VAL A 309 27.29 3.69 6.89
C VAL A 309 26.23 4.20 5.94
N VAL A 310 25.97 3.49 4.86
CA VAL A 310 24.76 3.70 4.04
C VAL A 310 23.71 2.72 4.49
N LEU A 311 22.59 3.22 5.04
CA LEU A 311 21.45 2.44 5.50
C LEU A 311 20.29 2.59 4.53
N VAL A 312 19.87 1.50 3.91
CA VAL A 312 18.74 1.48 2.99
C VAL A 312 17.51 0.88 3.67
N GLY A 313 16.44 1.69 3.73
CA GLY A 313 15.18 1.36 4.38
C GLY A 313 15.09 1.85 5.83
N TYR A 314 14.08 2.68 6.12
CA TYR A 314 13.80 3.23 7.45
C TYR A 314 12.48 2.70 8.02
N GLY A 315 12.18 1.41 7.76
CA GLY A 315 11.12 0.69 8.45
C GLY A 315 11.46 0.41 9.92
N GLU A 316 10.70 -0.45 10.59
CA GLU A 316 10.89 -0.80 12.01
C GLU A 316 12.35 -1.24 12.33
N LYS A 317 12.92 -2.09 11.47
CA LYS A 317 14.31 -2.56 11.61
C LYS A 317 15.32 -1.43 11.39
N GLY A 318 15.10 -0.62 10.33
CA GLY A 318 15.99 0.50 10.01
C GLY A 318 16.03 1.56 11.10
N LYS A 319 14.89 1.84 11.75
CA LYS A 319 14.81 2.75 12.90
C LYS A 319 15.71 2.30 14.05
N ILE A 320 15.60 1.02 14.43
CA ILE A 320 16.42 0.44 15.52
C ILE A 320 17.90 0.51 15.18
N ILE A 321 18.26 0.13 13.95
CA ILE A 321 19.65 0.17 13.48
C ILE A 321 20.20 1.60 13.51
N LEU A 322 19.45 2.56 12.96
CA LEU A 322 19.86 3.96 12.93
C LEU A 322 20.09 4.53 14.32
N GLU A 323 19.14 4.33 15.26
CA GLU A 323 19.26 4.84 16.63
C GLU A 323 20.52 4.30 17.32
N GLU A 324 20.81 3.00 17.19
CA GLU A 324 21.99 2.37 17.80
C GLU A 324 23.30 2.88 17.17
N LEU A 325 23.32 3.09 15.84
CA LEU A 325 24.49 3.63 15.15
C LEU A 325 24.76 5.09 15.55
N LEU A 326 23.70 5.90 15.67
CA LEU A 326 23.81 7.30 16.11
C LEU A 326 24.27 7.42 17.56
N GLN A 327 23.80 6.55 18.47
CA GLN A 327 24.27 6.50 19.86
C GLN A 327 25.77 6.21 19.95
N ARG A 328 26.31 5.48 18.99
CA ARG A 328 27.75 5.19 18.87
C ARG A 328 28.52 6.23 18.10
N HIS A 329 27.90 7.37 17.77
CA HIS A 329 28.51 8.47 17.03
C HIS A 329 29.03 8.09 15.61
N LEU A 330 28.41 7.08 14.98
CA LEU A 330 28.73 6.72 13.61
C LEU A 330 28.00 7.64 12.63
N SER A 331 28.71 8.04 11.56
CA SER A 331 28.08 8.77 10.47
C SER A 331 27.24 7.83 9.63
N VAL A 332 25.95 8.17 9.47
CA VAL A 332 24.99 7.37 8.71
C VAL A 332 24.33 8.23 7.65
N VAL A 333 24.19 7.68 6.45
CA VAL A 333 23.34 8.23 5.39
C VAL A 333 22.19 7.26 5.15
N VAL A 334 20.96 7.71 5.38
CA VAL A 334 19.76 6.89 5.17
C VAL A 334 19.23 7.10 3.77
N VAL A 335 18.93 6.02 3.07
CA VAL A 335 18.24 6.03 1.77
C VAL A 335 16.88 5.37 1.93
N ASP A 336 15.83 6.07 1.55
CA ASP A 336 14.45 5.55 1.61
C ASP A 336 13.63 6.12 0.45
N ASP A 337 12.65 5.37 -0.03
CA ASP A 337 11.75 5.77 -1.12
C ASP A 337 10.42 6.37 -0.63
N HIS A 338 10.32 6.69 0.67
CA HIS A 338 9.20 7.37 1.29
C HIS A 338 9.56 8.82 1.62
N HIS A 339 8.89 9.76 0.96
CA HIS A 339 9.13 11.20 1.13
C HIS A 339 8.93 11.68 2.57
N SER A 340 7.87 11.21 3.25
CA SER A 340 7.58 11.54 4.65
C SER A 340 8.66 11.06 5.62
N VAL A 341 9.29 9.93 5.33
CA VAL A 341 10.41 9.38 6.11
C VAL A 341 11.63 10.31 6.00
N ILE A 342 11.94 10.75 4.79
CA ILE A 342 13.07 11.64 4.55
C ILE A 342 12.84 13.02 5.18
N GLU A 343 11.61 13.54 5.17
CA GLU A 343 11.25 14.77 5.91
C GLU A 343 11.51 14.63 7.42
N GLU A 344 10.98 13.56 8.02
CA GLU A 344 11.19 13.26 9.45
C GLU A 344 12.69 13.18 9.81
N LEU A 345 13.47 12.48 9.00
CA LEU A 345 14.90 12.32 9.22
C LEU A 345 15.66 13.65 9.12
N ARG A 346 15.30 14.49 8.16
CA ARG A 346 15.91 15.82 7.99
C ARG A 346 15.57 16.78 9.11
N GLU A 347 14.35 16.75 9.63
CA GLU A 347 13.97 17.50 10.83
C GLU A 347 14.81 17.12 12.05
N ARG A 348 15.23 15.84 12.12
CA ARG A 348 16.14 15.30 13.14
C ARG A 348 17.62 15.54 12.82
N ASN A 349 17.97 16.26 11.75
CA ASN A 349 19.32 16.48 11.24
C ASN A 349 20.08 15.18 10.90
N VAL A 350 19.37 14.16 10.45
CA VAL A 350 19.95 12.92 9.94
C VAL A 350 20.17 13.05 8.44
N ASN A 351 21.38 12.69 7.97
CA ASN A 351 21.68 12.70 6.54
C ASN A 351 20.80 11.66 5.84
N SER A 352 19.96 12.12 4.93
CA SER A 352 18.97 11.26 4.28
C SER A 352 18.71 11.68 2.84
N ILE A 353 18.47 10.70 1.98
CA ILE A 353 18.29 10.83 0.55
C ILE A 353 17.01 10.10 0.15
N TYR A 354 16.13 10.81 -0.52
CA TYR A 354 14.94 10.25 -1.13
C TYR A 354 15.28 9.59 -2.47
N GLY A 355 14.90 8.32 -2.63
CA GLY A 355 14.98 7.63 -3.91
C GLY A 355 15.05 6.11 -3.82
N ASP A 356 14.90 5.48 -4.98
CA ASP A 356 15.06 4.04 -5.13
C ASP A 356 16.55 3.67 -5.12
N ALA A 357 17.00 2.93 -4.12
CA ALA A 357 18.40 2.51 -3.98
C ALA A 357 18.86 1.54 -5.09
N THR A 358 17.96 1.02 -5.94
CA THR A 358 18.36 0.27 -7.15
C THR A 358 18.88 1.18 -8.25
N ASP A 359 18.58 2.50 -8.18
CA ASP A 359 19.13 3.48 -9.13
C ASP A 359 20.57 3.87 -8.73
N PRO A 360 21.56 3.66 -9.61
CA PRO A 360 22.94 4.06 -9.34
C PRO A 360 23.09 5.52 -8.93
N ALA A 361 22.23 6.42 -9.44
CA ALA A 361 22.31 7.85 -9.11
C ALA A 361 22.02 8.11 -7.62
N VAL A 362 21.10 7.37 -7.00
CA VAL A 362 20.76 7.49 -5.59
C VAL A 362 21.91 7.03 -4.70
N LEU A 363 22.53 5.90 -5.01
CA LEU A 363 23.70 5.40 -4.30
C LEU A 363 24.94 6.31 -4.47
N ILE A 364 25.09 6.95 -5.64
CA ILE A 364 26.14 7.96 -5.85
C ILE A 364 25.89 9.18 -4.96
N GLN A 365 24.65 9.65 -4.84
CA GLN A 365 24.28 10.73 -3.93
C GLN A 365 24.50 10.34 -2.45
N ALA A 366 24.34 9.06 -2.10
CA ALA A 366 24.68 8.53 -0.78
C ALA A 366 26.19 8.38 -0.55
N HIS A 367 27.02 8.84 -1.47
CA HIS A 367 28.49 8.73 -1.43
C HIS A 367 28.98 7.30 -1.20
N ILE A 368 28.36 6.32 -1.89
CA ILE A 368 28.66 4.88 -1.72
C ILE A 368 30.15 4.57 -1.96
N HIS A 369 30.85 5.38 -2.78
CA HIS A 369 32.29 5.22 -3.04
C HIS A 369 33.15 5.41 -1.80
N GLU A 370 32.69 6.18 -0.82
CA GLU A 370 33.40 6.53 0.41
C GLU A 370 32.83 5.82 1.63
N ALA A 371 31.68 5.13 1.47
CA ALA A 371 31.00 4.43 2.55
C ALA A 371 31.78 3.18 2.98
N ALA A 372 31.91 2.94 4.30
CA ALA A 372 32.52 1.72 4.81
C ALA A 372 31.65 0.50 4.55
N ILE A 373 30.36 0.62 4.75
CA ILE A 373 29.43 -0.50 4.71
C ILE A 373 28.05 -0.07 4.18
N LEU A 374 27.39 -0.98 3.46
CA LEU A 374 26.01 -0.85 3.02
C LEU A 374 25.15 -1.80 3.83
N VAL A 375 24.19 -1.26 4.58
CA VAL A 375 23.24 -2.02 5.38
C VAL A 375 21.86 -1.95 4.74
N LEU A 376 21.27 -3.09 4.42
CA LEU A 376 19.93 -3.20 3.86
C LEU A 376 18.95 -3.62 4.96
N ALA A 377 17.97 -2.76 5.27
CA ALA A 377 16.94 -3.00 6.29
C ALA A 377 15.54 -3.20 5.66
N ILE A 378 15.49 -3.62 4.40
CA ILE A 378 14.26 -3.91 3.66
C ILE A 378 13.98 -5.41 3.62
N GLU A 379 12.69 -5.79 3.49
CA GLU A 379 12.26 -7.19 3.57
C GLU A 379 12.29 -7.90 2.21
N ASN A 380 12.25 -7.16 1.11
CA ASN A 380 12.24 -7.73 -0.24
C ASN A 380 13.63 -8.16 -0.68
N GLU A 381 13.88 -9.47 -0.68
CA GLU A 381 15.18 -10.06 -1.03
C GLU A 381 15.60 -9.77 -2.48
N ILE A 382 14.65 -9.79 -3.43
CA ILE A 382 14.95 -9.50 -4.85
C ILE A 382 15.47 -8.08 -5.00
N LEU A 383 14.84 -7.14 -4.28
CA LEU A 383 15.27 -5.74 -4.26
C LEU A 383 16.64 -5.59 -3.61
N CYS A 384 16.88 -6.27 -2.50
CA CYS A 384 18.18 -6.29 -1.82
C CYS A 384 19.30 -6.79 -2.76
N ARG A 385 19.10 -7.89 -3.46
CA ARG A 385 20.07 -8.43 -4.42
C ARG A 385 20.42 -7.42 -5.52
N LYS A 386 19.42 -6.75 -6.07
CA LYS A 386 19.60 -5.72 -7.09
C LYS A 386 20.37 -4.50 -6.58
N ILE A 387 20.09 -4.06 -5.34
CA ILE A 387 20.82 -2.97 -4.70
C ILE A 387 22.28 -3.36 -4.47
N VAL A 388 22.54 -4.57 -3.97
CA VAL A 388 23.91 -5.09 -3.79
C VAL A 388 24.66 -5.15 -5.11
N GLU A 389 24.03 -5.65 -6.18
CA GLU A 389 24.63 -5.67 -7.52
C GLU A 389 25.00 -4.24 -7.99
N THR A 390 24.06 -3.29 -7.86
CA THR A 390 24.32 -1.89 -8.22
C THR A 390 25.43 -1.28 -7.38
N ALA A 391 25.43 -1.52 -6.08
CA ALA A 391 26.47 -1.02 -5.16
C ALA A 391 27.85 -1.57 -5.51
N LYS A 392 27.94 -2.86 -5.84
CA LYS A 392 29.20 -3.50 -6.26
C LYS A 392 29.73 -3.02 -7.61
N ILE A 393 28.84 -2.65 -8.54
CA ILE A 393 29.24 -2.01 -9.79
C ILE A 393 29.90 -0.66 -9.50
N LEU A 394 29.34 0.11 -8.54
CA LEU A 394 29.88 1.41 -8.15
C LEU A 394 31.14 1.30 -7.28
N ARG A 395 31.15 0.35 -6.32
CA ARG A 395 32.28 0.08 -5.44
C ARG A 395 32.45 -1.43 -5.21
N PRO A 396 33.31 -2.11 -5.94
CA PRO A 396 33.49 -3.58 -5.84
C PRO A 396 33.90 -4.07 -4.44
N THR A 397 34.52 -3.21 -3.65
CA THR A 397 35.03 -3.56 -2.29
C THR A 397 34.08 -3.21 -1.17
N ILE A 398 32.86 -2.74 -1.47
CA ILE A 398 31.89 -2.36 -0.43
C ILE A 398 31.44 -3.59 0.37
N GLU A 399 31.52 -3.51 1.68
CA GLU A 399 30.92 -4.51 2.55
C GLU A 399 29.42 -4.34 2.58
N THR A 400 28.69 -5.44 2.43
CA THR A 400 27.24 -5.42 2.39
C THR A 400 26.64 -6.32 3.45
N VAL A 401 25.62 -5.82 4.13
CA VAL A 401 24.88 -6.52 5.17
C VAL A 401 23.40 -6.50 4.84
N MET A 402 22.74 -7.67 4.89
CA MET A 402 21.32 -7.80 4.59
C MET A 402 20.65 -8.92 5.39
N PRO A 403 19.31 -8.87 5.57
CA PRO A 403 18.57 -9.99 6.09
C PRO A 403 18.49 -11.13 5.07
N ALA A 404 18.35 -12.37 5.56
CA ALA A 404 18.06 -13.58 4.79
C ALA A 404 16.85 -14.27 5.40
N GLU A 405 16.05 -14.97 4.59
CA GLU A 405 14.87 -15.70 5.10
C GLU A 405 15.25 -16.94 5.91
N ASN A 406 16.28 -17.64 5.46
CA ASN A 406 16.75 -18.88 6.08
C ASN A 406 18.25 -19.10 5.87
N GLU A 407 18.81 -20.16 6.47
CA GLU A 407 20.24 -20.51 6.35
C GLU A 407 20.71 -20.81 4.93
N GLU A 408 19.86 -21.41 4.10
CA GLU A 408 20.21 -21.74 2.71
C GLU A 408 20.38 -20.48 1.89
N ASP A 409 19.46 -19.52 2.05
CA ASP A 409 19.53 -18.21 1.42
C ASP A 409 20.73 -17.41 1.92
N ALA A 410 21.01 -17.45 3.24
CA ALA A 410 22.19 -16.78 3.79
C ALA A 410 23.49 -17.32 3.20
N LYS A 411 23.58 -18.63 2.95
CA LYS A 411 24.75 -19.26 2.29
C LYS A 411 24.85 -18.84 0.82
N ALA A 412 23.70 -18.82 0.09
CA ALA A 412 23.65 -18.37 -1.29
C ALA A 412 24.07 -16.89 -1.42
N LEU A 413 23.55 -16.01 -0.56
CA LEU A 413 23.90 -14.59 -0.54
C LEU A 413 25.39 -14.36 -0.26
N LYS A 414 25.99 -15.13 0.65
CA LYS A 414 27.45 -15.08 0.90
C LYS A 414 28.25 -15.56 -0.31
N ALA A 415 27.76 -16.57 -1.04
CA ALA A 415 28.40 -17.01 -2.28
C ALA A 415 28.30 -15.94 -3.38
N ASP A 416 27.22 -15.15 -3.44
CA ASP A 416 27.05 -13.98 -4.30
C ASP A 416 27.87 -12.76 -3.84
N GLY A 417 28.63 -12.93 -2.75
CA GLY A 417 29.58 -11.95 -2.24
C GLY A 417 28.99 -10.93 -1.26
N VAL A 418 27.84 -11.18 -0.67
CA VAL A 418 27.36 -10.42 0.51
C VAL A 418 28.29 -10.72 1.69
N ALA A 419 28.78 -9.66 2.36
CA ALA A 419 29.74 -9.83 3.46
C ALA A 419 29.09 -10.55 4.65
N GLN A 420 27.84 -10.18 5.00
CA GLN A 420 27.10 -10.82 6.09
C GLN A 420 25.59 -10.84 5.79
N ALA A 421 25.00 -12.03 5.89
CA ALA A 421 23.56 -12.24 5.85
C ALA A 421 23.08 -12.74 7.22
N PHE A 422 22.02 -12.12 7.74
CA PHE A 422 21.45 -12.44 9.04
C PHE A 422 20.08 -13.10 8.89
N VAL A 423 19.90 -14.25 9.53
CA VAL A 423 18.61 -14.94 9.63
C VAL A 423 17.93 -14.49 10.94
N PRO A 424 16.81 -13.74 10.89
CA PRO A 424 16.20 -13.15 12.10
C PRO A 424 15.80 -14.19 13.14
N ASP A 425 15.22 -15.32 12.70
CA ASP A 425 14.74 -16.37 13.61
C ASP A 425 15.89 -17.04 14.37
N GLU A 426 17.04 -17.23 13.75
CA GLU A 426 18.22 -17.78 14.40
C GLU A 426 18.79 -16.82 15.44
N LEU A 427 18.88 -15.52 15.10
CA LEU A 427 19.35 -14.50 16.02
C LEU A 427 18.44 -14.39 17.24
N LEU A 428 17.12 -14.43 17.01
CA LEU A 428 16.15 -14.43 18.10
C LEU A 428 16.29 -15.67 18.98
N ALA A 429 16.43 -16.87 18.38
CA ALA A 429 16.64 -18.11 19.11
C ALA A 429 17.92 -18.07 19.94
N GLN A 430 19.03 -17.61 19.36
CA GLN A 430 20.31 -17.44 20.05
C GLN A 430 20.17 -16.45 21.22
N ALA A 431 19.53 -15.31 21.04
CA ALA A 431 19.30 -14.34 22.09
C ALA A 431 18.45 -14.92 23.24
N ILE A 432 17.40 -15.68 22.94
CA ILE A 432 16.57 -16.37 23.93
C ILE A 432 17.40 -17.38 24.71
N VAL A 433 18.18 -18.22 24.01
CA VAL A 433 19.06 -19.21 24.66
C VAL A 433 20.09 -18.51 25.56
N GLN A 434 20.76 -17.48 25.08
CA GLN A 434 21.74 -16.73 25.85
C GLN A 434 21.13 -16.11 27.12
N PHE A 435 19.95 -15.49 26.99
CA PHE A 435 19.24 -14.95 28.16
C PHE A 435 18.89 -16.06 29.16
N THR A 436 18.34 -17.17 28.65
CA THR A 436 17.97 -18.32 29.49
C THR A 436 19.18 -18.87 30.24
N MET A 437 20.29 -19.13 29.55
CA MET A 437 21.51 -19.64 30.12
C MET A 437 22.12 -18.68 31.16
N SER A 438 22.00 -17.38 30.95
CA SER A 438 22.46 -16.37 31.92
C SER A 438 21.71 -16.43 33.27
N ARG A 439 20.43 -16.88 33.23
CA ARG A 439 19.65 -17.07 34.47
C ARG A 439 20.04 -18.35 35.21
N PHE A 440 20.19 -19.46 34.48
CA PHE A 440 20.64 -20.72 35.06
C PHE A 440 22.09 -20.62 35.60
N GLY A 441 22.96 -19.87 34.90
CA GLY A 441 24.33 -19.62 35.40
C GLY A 441 24.36 -18.86 36.73
N LYS A 442 23.49 -17.85 36.90
CA LYS A 442 23.35 -17.11 38.16
C LYS A 442 22.79 -17.98 39.31
N GLU A 443 21.78 -18.81 39.04
CA GLU A 443 21.25 -19.73 40.05
C GLU A 443 22.32 -20.75 40.53
N SER A 444 23.14 -21.25 39.62
CA SER A 444 24.21 -22.19 39.94
C SER A 444 25.35 -21.52 40.76
N GLU A 445 25.62 -20.25 40.51
CA GLU A 445 26.63 -19.48 41.25
C GLU A 445 26.11 -19.08 42.65
N ASP A 446 24.86 -18.65 42.74
CA ASP A 446 24.19 -18.37 44.03
C ASP A 446 24.05 -19.65 44.90
N GLN A 447 23.83 -20.80 44.24
CA GLN A 447 23.72 -22.07 44.95
C GLN A 447 25.11 -22.52 45.49
N LYS A 448 26.17 -22.37 44.71
CA LYS A 448 27.55 -22.64 45.18
C LYS A 448 27.97 -21.74 46.34
N ILE A 449 27.65 -20.45 46.25
CA ILE A 449 27.94 -19.51 47.35
C ILE A 449 27.18 -19.91 48.63
N ARG A 450 25.91 -20.31 48.52
CA ARG A 450 25.12 -20.80 49.68
C ARG A 450 25.66 -22.11 50.25
N GLU A 451 26.15 -23.01 49.41
CA GLU A 451 26.75 -24.27 49.86
C GLU A 451 28.09 -24.02 50.55
N GLU A 452 28.93 -23.11 50.02
CA GLU A 452 30.21 -22.70 50.67
C GLU A 452 29.95 -22.00 52.03
N GLU A 453 29.00 -21.07 52.10
CA GLU A 453 28.60 -20.43 53.36
C GLU A 453 28.03 -21.43 54.39
N ALA A 454 27.30 -22.44 53.94
CA ALA A 454 26.75 -23.49 54.81
C ALA A 454 27.84 -24.45 55.32
N GLU A 455 28.86 -24.75 54.48
CA GLU A 455 30.03 -25.52 54.91
C GLU A 455 30.90 -24.74 55.88
N GLU A 456 31.14 -23.45 55.66
CA GLU A 456 31.88 -22.59 56.64
C GLU A 456 31.14 -22.50 57.95
N ARG A 457 29.84 -22.33 58.02
CA ARG A 457 29.06 -22.34 59.27
C ARG A 457 29.17 -23.65 60.00
N LYS A 458 29.12 -24.79 59.31
CA LYS A 458 29.31 -26.11 59.90
C LYS A 458 30.72 -26.32 60.39
N ALA A 459 31.75 -25.76 59.74
CA ALA A 459 33.15 -25.83 60.19
C ALA A 459 33.36 -24.99 61.44
N VAL A 460 32.76 -23.80 61.52
CA VAL A 460 32.83 -22.94 62.75
C VAL A 460 32.12 -23.59 63.94
N GLU A 461 30.94 -24.21 63.71
CA GLU A 461 30.21 -24.96 64.75
C GLU A 461 30.99 -26.19 65.24
N ARG A 462 31.78 -26.87 64.39
CA ARG A 462 32.62 -28.00 64.76
C ARG A 462 33.93 -27.60 65.42
N GLY A 463 34.37 -26.36 65.19
CA GLY A 463 35.61 -25.85 65.87
C GLY A 463 35.33 -25.14 67.18
N ALA A 464 34.09 -24.98 67.61
CA ALA A 464 33.68 -24.35 68.88
C ALA A 464 33.26 -25.37 69.95
N LEU A 465 33.49 -26.67 69.74
CA LEU A 465 33.42 -27.77 70.66
C LEU A 465 34.85 -28.31 70.93
#